data_53f57e2e732bd6e13b9368130cd393d4
#
_entry.id   53f57e2e732bd6e13b9368130cd393d4
#
_cell.length_a   1.000
_cell.length_b   1.000
_cell.length_c   1.000
_cell.angle_alpha   90.00
_cell.angle_beta   90.00
_cell.angle_gamma   90.00
#
_symmetry.space_group_name_H-M   'P 1'
#
loop_
_entity.id
_entity.type
_entity.pdbx_description
1 polymer ?
#
loop_
_entity_poly.entity_id
_entity_poly.type
_entity_poly.pdbx_seq_one_letter_code
_entity_poly.pdbx_strand_id
1 'polypeptide(L)'
;METNTQNTALLVMDMQTSILGMLPENAGLISNVVKAIANARNKNIPVIYVTVGFRQGSPEISMNNKGFVASKERFANTDMTEFLKIHPDLAPLPVEVIVVKRRVSAFAGSDLDVVLRAYNIQHMVLTGIATSGVVLSTIREAADKDFRITILENCCADGDEEVHRVLTTKVFPRQADVISLEEWVK
;
A
#
# COMPACT_ATOMS: atom_id res chain seq x y z
N MET A 1 -24.67 -3.07 -6.80
CA MET A 1 -23.76 -3.43 -7.90
C MET A 1 -23.04 -4.70 -7.48
N GLU A 2 -23.16 -5.81 -8.19
CA GLU A 2 -22.32 -6.98 -7.95
C GLU A 2 -20.86 -6.54 -8.11
N THR A 3 -20.08 -6.66 -7.05
CA THR A 3 -18.64 -6.44 -7.12
C THR A 3 -18.06 -7.56 -7.99
N ASN A 4 -17.81 -7.26 -9.25
CA ASN A 4 -17.10 -8.19 -10.13
C ASN A 4 -15.68 -8.38 -9.54
N THR A 5 -15.51 -9.47 -8.79
CA THR A 5 -14.23 -9.84 -8.16
C THR A 5 -13.22 -10.36 -9.18
N GLN A 6 -13.67 -10.64 -10.41
CA GLN A 6 -12.77 -10.98 -11.52
C GLN A 6 -11.87 -9.77 -11.81
N ASN A 7 -10.58 -10.03 -11.97
CA ASN A 7 -9.57 -9.02 -12.29
C ASN A 7 -9.37 -7.95 -11.18
N THR A 8 -9.68 -8.28 -9.94
CA THR A 8 -9.45 -7.42 -8.76
C THR A 8 -8.28 -7.94 -7.94
N ALA A 9 -7.46 -7.05 -7.36
CA ALA A 9 -6.46 -7.38 -6.35
C ALA A 9 -6.56 -6.45 -5.14
N LEU A 10 -6.31 -6.98 -3.95
CA LEU A 10 -6.09 -6.20 -2.72
C LEU A 10 -4.60 -5.87 -2.60
N LEU A 11 -4.25 -4.60 -2.49
CA LEU A 11 -2.89 -4.15 -2.22
C LEU A 11 -2.74 -3.74 -0.75
N VAL A 12 -1.78 -4.36 -0.07
CA VAL A 12 -1.41 -4.08 1.32
C VAL A 12 -0.05 -3.37 1.29
N MET A 13 -0.06 -2.03 1.45
CA MET A 13 1.09 -1.20 1.12
C MET A 13 1.79 -0.62 2.36
N ASP A 14 3.12 -0.84 2.43
CA ASP A 14 4.04 -0.30 3.45
C ASP A 14 3.66 -0.67 4.90
N MET A 15 2.94 -1.79 5.09
CA MET A 15 2.55 -2.30 6.41
C MET A 15 3.70 -3.06 7.09
N GLN A 16 4.91 -2.48 6.97
CA GLN A 16 6.13 -2.97 7.60
C GLN A 16 6.14 -2.61 9.09
N THR A 17 6.61 -3.51 9.94
CA THR A 17 6.66 -3.32 11.39
C THR A 17 7.34 -2.00 11.79
N SER A 18 8.47 -1.68 11.12
CA SER A 18 9.23 -0.46 11.38
C SER A 18 8.51 0.83 10.96
N ILE A 19 7.65 0.76 9.94
CA ILE A 19 6.87 1.92 9.47
C ILE A 19 5.63 2.09 10.35
N LEU A 20 4.93 1.00 10.65
CA LEU A 20 3.80 1.01 11.58
C LEU A 20 4.17 1.55 12.96
N GLY A 21 5.38 1.25 13.44
CA GLY A 21 5.90 1.78 14.70
C GLY A 21 6.10 3.30 14.74
N MET A 22 6.00 4.00 13.59
CA MET A 22 6.03 5.46 13.53
C MET A 22 4.66 6.10 13.76
N LEU A 23 3.57 5.34 13.70
CA LEU A 23 2.23 5.81 13.98
C LEU A 23 1.93 5.67 15.49
N PRO A 24 1.39 6.72 16.14
CA PRO A 24 1.11 6.69 17.57
C PRO A 24 0.05 5.64 17.95
N GLU A 25 -0.94 5.43 17.09
CA GLU A 25 -1.99 4.42 17.27
C GLU A 25 -2.21 3.64 15.96
N ASN A 26 -1.91 2.35 15.95
CA ASN A 26 -2.02 1.52 14.75
C ASN A 26 -2.86 0.24 14.93
N ALA A 27 -3.26 -0.08 16.15
CA ALA A 27 -3.99 -1.33 16.43
C ALA A 27 -5.33 -1.45 15.67
N GLY A 28 -6.08 -0.36 15.58
CA GLY A 28 -7.33 -0.31 14.81
C GLY A 28 -7.09 -0.52 13.31
N LEU A 29 -6.08 0.12 12.76
CA LEU A 29 -5.66 -0.03 11.38
C LEU A 29 -5.28 -1.49 11.08
N ILE A 30 -4.40 -2.08 11.89
CA ILE A 30 -3.96 -3.47 11.72
C ILE A 30 -5.17 -4.41 11.76
N SER A 31 -6.06 -4.26 12.75
CA SER A 31 -7.28 -5.09 12.86
C SER A 31 -8.16 -4.99 11.60
N ASN A 32 -8.32 -3.81 11.03
CA ASN A 32 -9.11 -3.62 9.82
C ASN A 32 -8.43 -4.25 8.59
N VAL A 33 -7.11 -4.09 8.44
CA VAL A 33 -6.38 -4.69 7.32
C VAL A 33 -6.38 -6.22 7.42
N VAL A 34 -6.30 -6.81 8.63
CA VAL A 34 -6.49 -8.26 8.83
C VAL A 34 -7.83 -8.73 8.28
N LYS A 35 -8.92 -8.01 8.59
CA LYS A 35 -10.26 -8.34 8.07
C LYS A 35 -10.35 -8.17 6.55
N ALA A 36 -9.71 -7.12 5.99
CA ALA A 36 -9.65 -6.92 4.55
C ALA A 36 -8.93 -8.09 3.86
N ILE A 37 -7.77 -8.51 4.37
CA ILE A 37 -7.02 -9.66 3.86
C ILE A 37 -7.86 -10.94 3.92
N ALA A 38 -8.52 -11.20 5.07
CA ALA A 38 -9.38 -12.37 5.22
C ALA A 38 -10.53 -12.38 4.21
N ASN A 39 -11.19 -11.24 3.99
CA ASN A 39 -12.24 -11.11 2.99
C ASN A 39 -11.73 -11.34 1.56
N ALA A 40 -10.58 -10.79 1.21
CA ALA A 40 -9.94 -11.00 -0.10
C ALA A 40 -9.67 -12.49 -0.34
N ARG A 41 -9.03 -13.16 0.62
CA ARG A 41 -8.73 -14.60 0.57
C ARG A 41 -10.01 -15.44 0.42
N ASN A 42 -11.04 -15.14 1.20
CA ASN A 42 -12.34 -15.85 1.12
C ASN A 42 -13.03 -15.66 -0.23
N LYS A 43 -12.84 -14.54 -0.89
CA LYS A 43 -13.39 -14.23 -2.22
C LYS A 43 -12.45 -14.60 -3.37
N ASN A 44 -11.32 -15.28 -3.10
CA ASN A 44 -10.25 -15.61 -4.06
C ASN A 44 -9.71 -14.37 -4.81
N ILE A 45 -9.70 -13.22 -4.15
CA ILE A 45 -9.07 -11.99 -4.65
C ILE A 45 -7.58 -12.07 -4.27
N PRO A 46 -6.64 -11.98 -5.24
CA PRO A 46 -5.22 -11.95 -4.96
C PRO A 46 -4.86 -10.84 -3.98
N VAL A 47 -4.06 -11.18 -2.96
CA VAL A 47 -3.45 -10.20 -2.05
C VAL A 47 -2.03 -9.97 -2.50
N ILE A 48 -1.69 -8.71 -2.76
CA ILE A 48 -0.35 -8.28 -3.17
C ILE A 48 0.18 -7.35 -2.09
N TYR A 49 1.30 -7.72 -1.51
CA TYR A 49 1.98 -6.88 -0.53
C TYR A 49 2.98 -5.97 -1.25
N VAL A 50 3.05 -4.73 -0.81
CA VAL A 50 4.04 -3.77 -1.29
C VAL A 50 4.84 -3.27 -0.11
N THR A 51 6.16 -3.36 -0.21
CA THR A 51 7.09 -2.87 0.81
C THR A 51 8.10 -1.90 0.18
N VAL A 52 8.56 -0.92 0.95
CA VAL A 52 9.64 -0.04 0.50
C VAL A 52 10.98 -0.55 1.06
N GLY A 53 11.97 -0.61 0.19
CA GLY A 53 13.31 -1.03 0.62
C GLY A 53 14.38 -0.59 -0.38
N PHE A 54 15.65 -0.68 0.03
CA PHE A 54 16.80 -0.23 -0.76
C PHE A 54 17.88 -1.30 -0.75
N ARG A 55 18.81 -1.24 -1.70
CA ARG A 55 20.04 -2.05 -1.65
C ARG A 55 20.97 -1.52 -0.56
N GLN A 56 21.95 -2.32 -0.17
CA GLN A 56 22.97 -1.89 0.76
C GLN A 56 23.63 -0.59 0.28
N GLY A 57 23.78 0.38 1.18
CA GLY A 57 24.29 1.71 0.86
C GLY A 57 23.29 2.64 0.19
N SER A 58 22.06 2.18 -0.05
CA SER A 58 20.96 2.98 -0.64
C SER A 58 21.33 3.73 -1.93
N PRO A 59 21.94 3.04 -2.93
CA PRO A 59 22.38 3.70 -4.17
C PRO A 59 21.22 4.30 -4.98
N GLU A 60 20.00 3.82 -4.77
CA GLU A 60 18.81 4.33 -5.43
C GLU A 60 18.36 5.72 -4.95
N ILE A 61 18.86 6.19 -3.79
CA ILE A 61 18.47 7.48 -3.23
C ILE A 61 19.32 8.60 -3.85
N SER A 62 18.69 9.39 -4.71
CA SER A 62 19.28 10.59 -5.31
C SER A 62 19.35 11.73 -4.28
N MET A 63 20.42 12.52 -4.32
CA MET A 63 20.56 13.75 -3.52
C MET A 63 19.52 14.83 -3.89
N ASN A 64 18.92 14.74 -5.08
CA ASN A 64 17.86 15.63 -5.52
C ASN A 64 16.46 15.24 -4.98
N ASN A 65 16.32 14.06 -4.36
CA ASN A 65 15.05 13.61 -3.83
C ASN A 65 14.90 14.03 -2.36
N LYS A 66 14.28 15.18 -2.14
CA LYS A 66 14.08 15.77 -0.81
C LYS A 66 13.39 14.80 0.16
N GLY A 67 12.44 13.98 -0.31
CA GLY A 67 11.69 13.05 0.54
C GLY A 67 12.54 11.90 1.09
N PHE A 68 13.55 11.46 0.36
CA PHE A 68 14.40 10.34 0.77
C PHE A 68 15.78 10.75 1.24
N VAL A 69 16.33 11.88 0.77
CA VAL A 69 17.71 12.28 1.07
C VAL A 69 17.96 12.47 2.57
N ALA A 70 16.99 13.01 3.31
CA ALA A 70 17.09 13.19 4.77
C ALA A 70 17.23 11.86 5.54
N SER A 71 16.79 10.76 4.94
CA SER A 71 16.85 9.41 5.55
C SER A 71 17.89 8.51 4.87
N LYS A 72 18.65 9.03 3.89
CA LYS A 72 19.61 8.22 3.10
C LYS A 72 20.63 7.51 3.97
N GLU A 73 21.26 8.23 4.88
CA GLU A 73 22.27 7.68 5.78
C GLU A 73 21.66 6.61 6.71
N ARG A 74 20.47 6.87 7.25
CA ARG A 74 19.72 5.90 8.05
C ARG A 74 19.47 4.62 7.25
N PHE A 75 18.96 4.71 6.05
CA PHE A 75 18.69 3.54 5.20
C PHE A 75 19.96 2.80 4.78
N ALA A 76 21.06 3.53 4.54
CA ALA A 76 22.33 2.92 4.19
C ALA A 76 22.90 2.02 5.31
N ASN A 77 22.57 2.33 6.57
CA ASN A 77 23.01 1.60 7.76
C ASN A 77 21.91 0.69 8.37
N THR A 78 20.74 0.63 7.77
CA THR A 78 19.63 -0.21 8.25
C THR A 78 19.81 -1.65 7.75
N ASP A 79 19.58 -2.63 8.63
CA ASP A 79 19.36 -4.00 8.19
C ASP A 79 18.05 -4.08 7.39
N MET A 80 18.21 -4.17 6.09
CA MET A 80 17.09 -4.14 5.16
C MET A 80 16.22 -5.40 5.26
N THR A 81 16.77 -6.52 5.76
CA THR A 81 16.02 -7.75 6.01
C THR A 81 15.00 -7.52 7.13
N GLU A 82 15.41 -6.84 8.21
CA GLU A 82 14.51 -6.49 9.30
C GLU A 82 13.54 -5.37 8.88
N PHE A 83 14.01 -4.37 8.15
CA PHE A 83 13.18 -3.26 7.71
C PHE A 83 12.04 -3.69 6.79
N LEU A 84 12.27 -4.68 5.93
CA LEU A 84 11.26 -5.21 4.99
C LEU A 84 10.21 -6.11 5.65
N LYS A 85 10.35 -6.47 6.94
CA LYS A 85 9.38 -7.34 7.62
C LYS A 85 8.01 -6.70 7.70
N ILE A 86 7.04 -7.37 7.11
CA ILE A 86 5.61 -7.06 7.25
C ILE A 86 5.18 -7.40 8.68
N HIS A 87 4.23 -6.61 9.23
CA HIS A 87 3.71 -6.86 10.57
C HIS A 87 3.18 -8.30 10.70
N PRO A 88 3.52 -9.02 11.80
CA PRO A 88 3.19 -10.44 11.94
C PRO A 88 1.71 -10.78 11.73
N ASP A 89 0.79 -9.94 12.23
CA ASP A 89 -0.65 -10.16 12.08
C ASP A 89 -1.14 -10.04 10.62
N LEU A 90 -0.32 -9.45 9.74
CA LEU A 90 -0.61 -9.26 8.32
C LEU A 90 0.21 -10.22 7.44
N ALA A 91 0.86 -11.22 8.03
CA ALA A 91 1.82 -12.07 7.33
C ALA A 91 1.27 -12.63 6.01
N PRO A 92 2.03 -12.49 4.90
CA PRO A 92 1.66 -13.07 3.63
C PRO A 92 1.70 -14.60 3.66
N LEU A 93 0.81 -15.22 2.90
CA LEU A 93 0.89 -16.66 2.62
C LEU A 93 2.04 -16.93 1.62
N PRO A 94 2.61 -18.15 1.59
CA PRO A 94 3.72 -18.48 0.70
C PRO A 94 3.45 -18.28 -0.80
N VAL A 95 2.18 -18.25 -1.19
CA VAL A 95 1.73 -18.06 -2.58
C VAL A 95 1.42 -16.60 -2.92
N GLU A 96 1.42 -15.71 -1.93
CA GLU A 96 1.11 -14.30 -2.12
C GLU A 96 2.37 -13.52 -2.52
N VAL A 97 2.19 -12.55 -3.40
CA VAL A 97 3.31 -11.78 -3.96
C VAL A 97 3.69 -10.65 -3.04
N ILE A 98 5.00 -10.49 -2.83
CA ILE A 98 5.59 -9.33 -2.16
C ILE A 98 6.39 -8.53 -3.19
N VAL A 99 5.95 -7.31 -3.45
CA VAL A 99 6.59 -6.34 -4.34
C VAL A 99 7.46 -5.40 -3.51
N VAL A 100 8.71 -5.20 -3.90
CA VAL A 100 9.61 -4.24 -3.22
C VAL A 100 9.82 -3.03 -4.11
N LYS A 101 9.30 -1.87 -3.67
CA LYS A 101 9.46 -0.60 -4.39
C LYS A 101 10.65 0.24 -3.91
N ARG A 102 11.06 1.20 -4.72
CA ARG A 102 12.20 2.10 -4.45
C ARG A 102 11.78 3.57 -4.32
N ARG A 103 10.50 3.88 -4.47
CA ARG A 103 9.95 5.24 -4.42
C ARG A 103 8.63 5.23 -3.65
N VAL A 104 7.95 6.37 -3.63
CA VAL A 104 6.71 6.53 -2.85
C VAL A 104 5.57 5.73 -3.45
N SER A 105 5.32 5.86 -4.78
CA SER A 105 4.31 5.03 -5.46
C SER A 105 4.68 3.55 -5.44
N ALA A 106 3.67 2.69 -5.34
CA ALA A 106 3.82 1.24 -5.41
C ALA A 106 4.43 0.75 -6.74
N PHE A 107 4.24 1.48 -7.82
CA PHE A 107 4.77 1.16 -9.14
C PHE A 107 6.23 1.58 -9.32
N ALA A 108 6.66 2.63 -8.61
CA ALA A 108 7.92 3.29 -8.91
C ALA A 108 9.14 2.52 -8.42
N GLY A 109 9.90 1.96 -9.37
CA GLY A 109 11.07 1.15 -9.11
C GLY A 109 10.74 -0.25 -8.56
N SER A 110 9.61 -0.79 -8.96
CA SER A 110 9.10 -2.11 -8.59
C SER A 110 8.66 -2.90 -9.83
N ASP A 111 8.31 -4.15 -9.63
CA ASP A 111 7.71 -5.04 -10.62
C ASP A 111 6.18 -5.14 -10.52
N LEU A 112 5.53 -4.24 -9.77
CA LEU A 112 4.07 -4.28 -9.56
C LEU A 112 3.28 -4.31 -10.89
N ASP A 113 3.67 -3.50 -11.86
CA ASP A 113 2.99 -3.45 -13.17
C ASP A 113 3.04 -4.80 -13.89
N VAL A 114 4.17 -5.49 -13.81
CA VAL A 114 4.34 -6.83 -14.37
C VAL A 114 3.42 -7.84 -13.69
N VAL A 115 3.35 -7.81 -12.34
CA VAL A 115 2.49 -8.68 -11.54
C VAL A 115 1.02 -8.45 -11.84
N LEU A 116 0.57 -7.19 -11.87
CA LEU A 116 -0.82 -6.83 -12.16
C LEU A 116 -1.25 -7.30 -13.56
N ARG A 117 -0.38 -7.15 -14.56
CA ARG A 117 -0.64 -7.63 -15.92
C ARG A 117 -0.69 -9.15 -15.99
N ALA A 118 0.24 -9.85 -15.33
CA ALA A 118 0.27 -11.31 -15.31
C ALA A 118 -1.00 -11.90 -14.68
N TYR A 119 -1.58 -11.23 -13.71
CA TYR A 119 -2.85 -11.61 -13.05
C TYR A 119 -4.08 -11.03 -13.75
N ASN A 120 -3.90 -10.30 -14.86
CA ASN A 120 -4.97 -9.61 -15.59
C ASN A 120 -5.81 -8.69 -14.67
N ILE A 121 -5.16 -8.00 -13.72
CA ILE A 121 -5.82 -7.09 -12.79
C ILE A 121 -6.20 -5.80 -13.52
N GLN A 122 -7.42 -5.37 -13.33
CA GLN A 122 -7.99 -4.12 -13.85
C GLN A 122 -8.57 -3.24 -12.72
N HIS A 123 -8.77 -3.82 -11.55
CA HIS A 123 -9.30 -3.13 -10.37
C HIS A 123 -8.37 -3.36 -9.17
N MET A 124 -7.96 -2.27 -8.55
CA MET A 124 -7.08 -2.27 -7.38
C MET A 124 -7.86 -1.79 -6.15
N VAL A 125 -7.90 -2.60 -5.11
CA VAL A 125 -8.38 -2.21 -3.78
C VAL A 125 -7.18 -1.87 -2.93
N LEU A 126 -7.07 -0.65 -2.44
CA LEU A 126 -5.87 -0.14 -1.80
C LEU A 126 -6.04 0.02 -0.29
N THR A 127 -5.03 -0.44 0.45
CA THR A 127 -4.84 -0.24 1.89
C THR A 127 -3.39 0.15 2.16
N GLY A 128 -3.10 0.78 3.29
CA GLY A 128 -1.71 1.01 3.70
C GLY A 128 -1.41 2.38 4.31
N ILE A 129 -0.14 2.63 4.57
CA ILE A 129 0.40 3.84 5.19
C ILE A 129 1.64 4.39 4.45
N ALA A 130 1.77 5.71 4.30
CA ALA A 130 0.85 6.76 4.74
C ALA A 130 -0.14 7.12 3.62
N THR A 131 -1.31 7.63 4.01
CA THR A 131 -2.33 8.12 3.08
C THR A 131 -1.78 9.17 2.13
N SER A 132 -1.01 10.14 2.64
CA SER A 132 -0.33 11.19 1.85
C SER A 132 0.91 10.70 1.09
N GLY A 133 1.40 9.52 1.45
CA GLY A 133 2.57 8.90 0.82
C GLY A 133 2.18 7.88 -0.26
N VAL A 134 2.34 6.60 0.09
CA VAL A 134 2.14 5.50 -0.86
C VAL A 134 0.73 5.46 -1.44
N VAL A 135 -0.31 5.72 -0.62
CA VAL A 135 -1.70 5.63 -1.08
C VAL A 135 -1.96 6.70 -2.14
N LEU A 136 -1.72 7.98 -1.84
CA LEU A 136 -1.89 9.08 -2.79
C LEU A 136 -1.07 8.88 -4.06
N SER A 137 0.22 8.54 -3.94
CA SER A 137 1.11 8.39 -5.09
C SER A 137 0.69 7.23 -5.98
N THR A 138 0.23 6.12 -5.38
CA THR A 138 -0.24 4.95 -6.13
C THR A 138 -1.57 5.22 -6.82
N ILE A 139 -2.51 5.93 -6.17
CA ILE A 139 -3.78 6.36 -6.80
C ILE A 139 -3.51 7.16 -8.07
N ARG A 140 -2.62 8.16 -7.99
CA ARG A 140 -2.31 9.02 -9.15
C ARG A 140 -1.78 8.20 -10.31
N GLU A 141 -0.79 7.36 -10.06
CA GLU A 141 -0.16 6.54 -11.09
C GLU A 141 -1.10 5.44 -11.62
N ALA A 142 -1.91 4.81 -10.75
CA ALA A 142 -2.89 3.81 -11.15
C ALA A 142 -4.01 4.41 -12.02
N ALA A 143 -4.48 5.62 -11.69
CA ALA A 143 -5.48 6.33 -12.48
C ALA A 143 -4.94 6.69 -13.88
N ASP A 144 -3.69 7.16 -13.97
CA ASP A 144 -3.03 7.46 -15.26
C ASP A 144 -2.74 6.19 -16.08
N LYS A 145 -2.83 5.00 -15.47
CA LYS A 145 -2.71 3.69 -16.12
C LYS A 145 -4.08 3.02 -16.38
N ASP A 146 -5.17 3.74 -16.21
CA ASP A 146 -6.56 3.31 -16.46
C ASP A 146 -7.04 2.16 -15.53
N PHE A 147 -6.46 1.99 -14.34
CA PHE A 147 -7.00 1.06 -13.35
C PHE A 147 -8.26 1.65 -12.69
N ARG A 148 -9.27 0.80 -12.48
CA ARG A 148 -10.31 1.09 -11.50
C ARG A 148 -9.70 1.00 -10.09
N ILE A 149 -10.05 1.95 -9.23
CA ILE A 149 -9.44 2.06 -7.90
C ILE A 149 -10.52 2.16 -6.84
N THR A 150 -10.40 1.37 -5.79
CA THR A 150 -11.15 1.49 -4.55
C THR A 150 -10.19 1.69 -3.38
N ILE A 151 -10.49 2.61 -2.48
CA ILE A 151 -9.75 2.85 -1.25
C ILE A 151 -10.58 2.39 -0.08
N LEU A 152 -10.02 1.54 0.77
CA LEU A 152 -10.62 1.23 2.06
C LEU A 152 -10.13 2.27 3.06
N GLU A 153 -10.94 3.31 3.31
CA GLU A 153 -10.49 4.49 4.07
C GLU A 153 -9.99 4.13 5.48
N ASN A 154 -10.72 3.27 6.18
CA ASN A 154 -10.36 2.82 7.52
C ASN A 154 -9.32 1.68 7.56
N CYS A 155 -8.80 1.30 6.38
CA CYS A 155 -7.60 0.48 6.19
C CYS A 155 -6.40 1.30 5.70
N CYS A 156 -6.50 2.63 5.73
CA CYS A 156 -5.43 3.57 5.46
C CYS A 156 -5.25 4.49 6.68
N ALA A 157 -4.04 4.98 6.90
CA ALA A 157 -3.75 5.96 7.94
C ALA A 157 -2.64 6.92 7.51
N ASP A 158 -2.56 8.05 8.19
CA ASP A 158 -1.49 9.04 8.07
C ASP A 158 -1.01 9.46 9.46
N GLY A 159 0.17 10.05 9.54
CA GLY A 159 0.65 10.67 10.78
C GLY A 159 -0.10 11.95 11.16
N ASP A 160 -0.88 12.51 10.23
CA ASP A 160 -1.72 13.69 10.41
C ASP A 160 -3.16 13.35 10.00
N GLU A 161 -4.07 13.32 10.99
CA GLU A 161 -5.49 12.99 10.77
C GLU A 161 -6.20 13.96 9.82
N GLU A 162 -5.84 15.26 9.85
CA GLU A 162 -6.42 16.25 8.95
C GLU A 162 -6.00 16.00 7.51
N VAL A 163 -4.74 15.63 7.28
CA VAL A 163 -4.25 15.24 5.96
C VAL A 163 -4.99 13.99 5.46
N HIS A 164 -5.13 12.96 6.31
CA HIS A 164 -5.90 11.77 5.97
C HIS A 164 -7.33 12.12 5.57
N ARG A 165 -8.02 12.89 6.42
CA ARG A 165 -9.41 13.32 6.19
C ARG A 165 -9.57 14.10 4.88
N VAL A 166 -8.71 15.07 4.62
CA VAL A 166 -8.77 15.88 3.39
C VAL A 166 -8.54 15.01 2.15
N LEU A 167 -7.57 14.11 2.20
CA LEU A 167 -7.26 13.23 1.06
C LEU A 167 -8.44 12.30 0.76
N THR A 168 -8.97 11.62 1.76
CA THR A 168 -10.05 10.64 1.58
C THR A 168 -11.38 11.29 1.18
N THR A 169 -11.68 12.52 1.66
CA THR A 169 -12.97 13.18 1.41
C THR A 169 -12.97 14.15 0.23
N LYS A 170 -11.82 14.74 -0.15
CA LYS A 170 -11.75 15.82 -1.14
C LYS A 170 -10.90 15.50 -2.37
N VAL A 171 -9.90 14.66 -2.21
CA VAL A 171 -8.91 14.41 -3.26
C VAL A 171 -9.15 13.07 -3.97
N PHE A 172 -9.20 11.99 -3.23
CA PHE A 172 -9.33 10.63 -3.77
C PHE A 172 -10.64 10.38 -4.54
N PRO A 173 -11.81 10.92 -4.13
CA PRO A 173 -13.06 10.71 -4.87
C PRO A 173 -13.06 11.21 -6.33
N ARG A 174 -12.02 11.92 -6.74
CA ARG A 174 -11.84 12.33 -8.14
C ARG A 174 -11.28 11.22 -9.04
N GLN A 175 -10.67 10.19 -8.45
CA GLN A 175 -9.96 9.14 -9.18
C GLN A 175 -10.26 7.73 -8.65
N ALA A 176 -10.93 7.61 -7.50
CA ALA A 176 -11.17 6.34 -6.83
C ALA A 176 -12.52 6.34 -6.10
N ASP A 177 -13.11 5.16 -5.96
CA ASP A 177 -14.19 4.93 -5.01
C ASP A 177 -13.59 4.86 -3.59
N VAL A 178 -14.04 5.71 -2.68
CA VAL A 178 -13.61 5.71 -1.27
C VAL A 178 -14.73 5.14 -0.42
N ILE A 179 -14.50 3.99 0.17
CA ILE A 179 -15.50 3.25 0.95
C ILE A 179 -14.90 2.74 2.26
N SER A 180 -15.73 2.37 3.20
CA SER A 180 -15.28 1.69 4.42
C SER A 180 -15.02 0.20 4.17
N LEU A 181 -14.28 -0.44 5.08
CA LEU A 181 -14.10 -1.89 5.09
C LEU A 181 -15.46 -2.60 5.19
N GLU A 182 -16.37 -2.08 6.02
CA GLU A 182 -17.70 -2.64 6.27
C GLU A 182 -18.57 -2.66 5.01
N GLU A 183 -18.38 -1.68 4.13
CA GLU A 183 -19.04 -1.64 2.82
C GLU A 183 -18.43 -2.66 1.85
N TRP A 184 -17.13 -2.83 1.88
CA TRP A 184 -16.42 -3.73 0.98
C TRP A 184 -16.63 -5.22 1.31
N VAL A 185 -16.85 -5.57 2.57
CA VAL A 185 -17.04 -6.98 3.00
C VAL A 185 -18.47 -7.49 2.82
N LYS A 186 -19.43 -6.61 2.57
CA LYS A 186 -20.82 -6.99 2.23
C LYS A 186 -20.88 -7.64 0.85
#